data_b48791fb5b52c745fa4d49d0a934ef6b
#
_entry.id   b48791fb5b52c745fa4d49d0a934ef6b
#
_cell.length_a   1.000
_cell.length_b   1.000
_cell.length_c   1.000
_cell.angle_alpha   90.00
_cell.angle_beta   90.00
_cell.angle_gamma   90.00
#
_symmetry.space_group_name_H-M   'P 1'
#
loop_
_entity.id
_entity.type
_entity.pdbx_description
1 polymer ?
#
loop_
_entity_poly.entity_id
_entity_poly.type
_entity_poly.pdbx_seq_one_letter_code
_entity_poly.pdbx_strand_id
1 'polypeptide(L)'
;MKIRDQEITLPTSMVGNYPNPRWWDAYFARFFTGDQLPPDSLEREALEDVVLALAHDQEMAGLDIISDARVQADDYAEQAVYYYYRRMGYELKGGGYLGFPIYSRLHAGTLTQEVKRRGQMMIEQTRALKRATNKPIKVQYTGIQVFAQATNDLHYKSSRDRAMDIAKAVNEDILEVDAMGADFIQLDEFTWPYGFEDWAIEAFNRAVEGVKHAKIVCHICWGNWGGTPAYMPDQTAQAGEIFDLTRRVGPTPGDSTFVIPTAYQAKMDVLNLETGGRRRDLSGLGTILKQHPLPNHLQFWAGVIDVKTTITETAEEVADRIREVLQFVPADQLGLTTDCGLIMLQRYIAVDKLHALAAGAQIVRSELARTPVAAG
;
A
#
# COMPACT_ATOMS: atom_id res chain seq x y z
N MET A 1 -6.23 12.91 14.59
CA MET A 1 -5.39 11.71 14.89
C MET A 1 -4.13 12.13 15.60
N LYS A 2 -3.79 11.47 16.71
CA LYS A 2 -2.50 11.72 17.38
C LYS A 2 -1.40 10.88 16.72
N ILE A 3 -0.34 11.55 16.25
CA ILE A 3 0.85 10.93 15.66
C ILE A 3 2.05 11.49 16.41
N ARG A 4 2.83 10.63 17.08
CA ARG A 4 3.83 11.06 18.08
C ARG A 4 3.15 11.99 19.11
N ASP A 5 3.65 13.19 19.29
CA ASP A 5 3.12 14.19 20.24
C ASP A 5 2.23 15.25 19.59
N GLN A 6 1.86 15.09 18.31
CA GLN A 6 1.07 16.08 17.56
C GLN A 6 -0.31 15.53 17.20
N GLU A 7 -1.33 16.36 17.36
CA GLU A 7 -2.66 16.12 16.80
C GLU A 7 -2.71 16.67 15.38
N ILE A 8 -2.96 15.78 14.40
CA ILE A 8 -3.08 16.15 12.98
C ILE A 8 -4.50 15.80 12.53
N THR A 9 -5.25 16.83 12.14
CA THR A 9 -6.57 16.67 11.52
C THR A 9 -6.38 16.27 10.06
N LEU A 10 -7.09 15.24 9.60
CA LEU A 10 -7.01 14.74 8.22
C LEU A 10 -5.56 14.49 7.77
N PRO A 11 -4.74 13.67 8.48
CA PRO A 11 -3.35 13.45 8.09
C PRO A 11 -3.23 12.93 6.67
N THR A 12 -2.20 13.39 5.96
CA THR A 12 -1.95 13.05 4.55
C THR A 12 -0.73 12.14 4.40
N SER A 13 -0.85 11.14 3.52
CA SER A 13 0.25 10.23 3.13
C SER A 13 0.03 9.72 1.71
N MET A 14 1.00 9.07 1.11
CA MET A 14 0.81 8.33 -0.14
C MET A 14 0.75 6.82 0.11
N VAL A 15 0.22 6.07 -0.84
CA VAL A 15 0.16 4.61 -0.82
C VAL A 15 1.12 4.02 -1.84
N GLY A 16 1.72 2.88 -1.50
CA GLY A 16 2.41 1.99 -2.43
C GLY A 16 3.64 2.61 -3.08
N ASN A 17 3.84 2.23 -4.31
CA ASN A 17 5.04 2.51 -5.08
C ASN A 17 5.00 3.92 -5.68
N TYR A 18 6.14 4.59 -5.72
CA TYR A 18 6.30 5.91 -6.33
C TYR A 18 7.27 5.85 -7.51
N PRO A 19 7.12 6.70 -8.54
CA PRO A 19 8.06 6.73 -9.66
C PRO A 19 9.47 7.10 -9.21
N ASN A 20 10.40 6.18 -9.39
CA ASN A 20 11.80 6.40 -9.08
C ASN A 20 12.45 7.41 -10.03
N PRO A 21 13.54 8.07 -9.63
CA PRO A 21 14.41 8.76 -10.56
C PRO A 21 14.97 7.78 -11.61
N ARG A 22 15.04 8.21 -12.88
CA ARG A 22 15.46 7.35 -13.99
C ARG A 22 16.86 6.76 -13.82
N TRP A 23 17.78 7.46 -13.13
CA TRP A 23 19.11 6.96 -12.84
C TRP A 23 19.06 5.73 -11.90
N TRP A 24 18.11 5.69 -10.95
CA TRP A 24 17.91 4.52 -10.10
C TRP A 24 17.43 3.32 -10.91
N ASP A 25 16.34 3.47 -11.67
CA ASP A 25 15.76 2.41 -12.48
C ASP A 25 16.78 1.86 -13.50
N ALA A 26 17.53 2.75 -14.14
CA ALA A 26 18.46 2.36 -15.20
C ALA A 26 19.71 1.62 -14.69
N TYR A 27 20.20 1.96 -13.50
CA TYR A 27 21.52 1.52 -13.06
C TYR A 27 21.54 0.70 -11.78
N PHE A 28 20.69 1.01 -10.82
CA PHE A 28 20.79 0.50 -9.45
C PHE A 28 19.70 -0.48 -9.04
N ALA A 29 18.46 -0.32 -9.50
CA ALA A 29 17.36 -1.17 -9.06
C ALA A 29 17.64 -2.66 -9.25
N ARG A 30 18.25 -3.04 -10.37
CA ARG A 30 18.63 -4.42 -10.67
C ARG A 30 19.71 -5.00 -9.75
N PHE A 31 20.54 -4.17 -9.15
CA PHE A 31 21.57 -4.61 -8.20
C PHE A 31 20.99 -4.81 -6.80
N PHE A 32 19.89 -4.16 -6.52
CA PHE A 32 19.18 -4.25 -5.23
C PHE A 32 18.44 -5.58 -5.02
N THR A 33 18.77 -6.58 -5.84
CA THR A 33 18.17 -7.92 -5.77
C THR A 33 18.87 -8.87 -4.80
N GLY A 34 20.03 -8.50 -4.25
CA GLY A 34 20.76 -9.29 -3.25
C GLY A 34 20.04 -9.36 -1.90
N ASP A 35 20.41 -10.33 -1.08
CA ASP A 35 19.81 -10.52 0.25
C ASP A 35 20.18 -9.39 1.22
N GLN A 36 21.37 -8.83 1.07
CA GLN A 36 21.88 -7.69 1.85
C GLN A 36 22.86 -6.86 1.01
N LEU A 37 22.86 -5.55 1.24
CA LEU A 37 23.89 -4.67 0.70
C LEU A 37 25.09 -4.64 1.64
N PRO A 38 26.34 -4.73 1.10
CA PRO A 38 27.53 -4.48 1.89
C PRO A 38 27.50 -3.08 2.53
N PRO A 39 28.10 -2.89 3.72
CA PRO A 39 28.08 -1.61 4.44
C PRO A 39 28.63 -0.42 3.62
N ASP A 40 29.61 -0.68 2.79
CA ASP A 40 30.36 0.33 2.04
C ASP A 40 30.09 0.26 0.53
N SER A 41 28.95 -0.31 0.12
CA SER A 41 28.64 -0.46 -1.30
C SER A 41 28.08 0.82 -1.90
N LEU A 42 28.39 1.05 -3.21
CA LEU A 42 27.77 2.14 -3.98
C LEU A 42 26.27 1.97 -4.10
N GLU A 43 25.79 0.73 -4.08
CA GLU A 43 24.34 0.43 -4.11
C GLU A 43 23.65 0.89 -2.84
N ARG A 44 24.31 0.82 -1.69
CA ARG A 44 23.77 1.35 -0.42
C ARG A 44 23.70 2.88 -0.45
N GLU A 45 24.75 3.56 -0.90
CA GLU A 45 24.77 5.02 -1.09
C GLU A 45 23.66 5.44 -2.06
N ALA A 46 23.54 4.77 -3.20
CA ALA A 46 22.48 5.02 -4.18
C ALA A 46 21.08 4.79 -3.61
N LEU A 47 20.88 3.79 -2.74
CA LEU A 47 19.62 3.58 -2.04
C LEU A 47 19.31 4.75 -1.11
N GLU A 48 20.28 5.24 -0.35
CA GLU A 48 20.10 6.40 0.51
C GLU A 48 19.73 7.65 -0.30
N ASP A 49 20.40 7.88 -1.42
CA ASP A 49 20.13 9.00 -2.31
C ASP A 49 18.73 8.95 -2.93
N VAL A 50 18.28 7.78 -3.40
CA VAL A 50 16.94 7.67 -3.98
C VAL A 50 15.86 7.85 -2.90
N VAL A 51 16.03 7.27 -1.73
CA VAL A 51 15.08 7.45 -0.61
C VAL A 51 15.02 8.92 -0.21
N LEU A 52 16.16 9.61 -0.12
CA LEU A 52 16.21 11.05 0.16
C LEU A 52 15.46 11.85 -0.92
N ALA A 53 15.68 11.57 -2.20
CA ALA A 53 14.99 12.25 -3.29
C ALA A 53 13.46 12.07 -3.25
N LEU A 54 12.98 10.85 -2.94
CA LEU A 54 11.56 10.56 -2.88
C LEU A 54 10.90 11.06 -1.58
N ALA A 55 11.62 11.07 -0.48
CA ALA A 55 11.16 11.71 0.76
C ALA A 55 11.03 13.23 0.55
N HIS A 56 12.00 13.85 -0.14
CA HIS A 56 11.96 15.27 -0.48
C HIS A 56 10.74 15.65 -1.34
N ASP A 57 10.40 14.85 -2.37
CA ASP A 57 9.19 15.08 -3.16
C ASP A 57 7.92 15.12 -2.29
N GLN A 58 7.80 14.18 -1.36
CA GLN A 58 6.66 14.08 -0.45
C GLN A 58 6.62 15.24 0.55
N GLU A 59 7.77 15.64 1.10
CA GLU A 59 7.88 16.79 1.99
C GLU A 59 7.54 18.11 1.30
N MET A 60 8.08 18.32 0.09
CA MET A 60 7.81 19.51 -0.72
C MET A 60 6.36 19.59 -1.15
N ALA A 61 5.72 18.45 -1.40
CA ALA A 61 4.28 18.38 -1.65
C ALA A 61 3.44 18.74 -0.41
N GLY A 62 4.02 18.71 0.80
CA GLY A 62 3.34 19.06 2.03
C GLY A 62 2.68 17.90 2.75
N LEU A 63 3.04 16.64 2.45
CA LEU A 63 2.50 15.48 3.15
C LEU A 63 2.92 15.48 4.63
N ASP A 64 2.05 14.97 5.50
CA ASP A 64 2.28 14.88 6.95
C ASP A 64 3.09 13.63 7.32
N ILE A 65 2.88 12.53 6.59
CA ILE A 65 3.51 11.24 6.83
C ILE A 65 4.29 10.84 5.57
N ILE A 66 5.58 10.62 5.70
CA ILE A 66 6.47 10.30 4.59
C ILE A 66 6.62 8.78 4.47
N SER A 67 6.41 8.25 3.28
CA SER A 67 6.56 6.82 3.02
C SER A 67 7.92 6.48 2.41
N ASP A 68 8.29 5.21 2.55
CA ASP A 68 9.47 4.61 1.93
C ASP A 68 9.40 4.54 0.39
N ALA A 69 8.26 4.90 -0.19
CA ALA A 69 8.01 4.93 -1.63
C ALA A 69 8.24 3.59 -2.36
N ARG A 70 8.59 2.52 -1.64
CA ARG A 70 8.87 1.16 -2.14
C ARG A 70 9.90 1.15 -3.27
N VAL A 71 11.06 1.72 -3.03
CA VAL A 71 12.14 1.94 -4.01
C VAL A 71 12.87 0.67 -4.48
N GLN A 72 12.40 -0.51 -4.12
CA GLN A 72 13.14 -1.78 -4.23
C GLN A 72 13.45 -2.23 -5.66
N ALA A 73 12.63 -1.84 -6.65
CA ALA A 73 12.79 -2.29 -8.03
C ALA A 73 12.18 -1.30 -9.02
N ASP A 74 12.35 -1.56 -10.31
CA ASP A 74 12.03 -0.63 -11.39
C ASP A 74 10.60 -0.78 -11.93
N ASP A 75 9.89 -1.85 -11.60
CA ASP A 75 8.50 -2.03 -12.00
C ASP A 75 7.57 -2.40 -10.84
N TYR A 76 6.27 -2.25 -11.07
CA TYR A 76 5.24 -2.53 -10.07
C TYR A 76 5.31 -3.98 -9.56
N ALA A 77 5.52 -4.92 -10.46
CA ALA A 77 5.52 -6.33 -10.13
C ALA A 77 6.75 -6.72 -9.30
N GLU A 78 7.92 -6.22 -9.68
CA GLU A 78 9.15 -6.45 -8.93
C GLU A 78 9.08 -5.85 -7.54
N GLN A 79 8.58 -4.64 -7.42
CA GLN A 79 8.39 -3.97 -6.12
C GLN A 79 7.33 -4.67 -5.26
N ALA A 80 6.31 -5.25 -5.85
CA ALA A 80 5.23 -5.89 -5.10
C ALA A 80 5.64 -7.23 -4.52
N VAL A 81 6.32 -8.09 -5.29
CA VAL A 81 6.56 -9.48 -4.86
C VAL A 81 7.99 -9.97 -5.10
N TYR A 82 8.59 -9.62 -6.24
CA TYR A 82 9.83 -10.22 -6.70
C TYR A 82 11.01 -9.92 -5.77
N TYR A 83 11.09 -8.71 -5.28
CA TYR A 83 12.07 -8.26 -4.31
C TYR A 83 12.06 -9.11 -3.03
N TYR A 84 10.88 -9.51 -2.57
CA TYR A 84 10.73 -10.27 -1.33
C TYR A 84 11.03 -11.76 -1.50
N TYR A 85 10.82 -12.33 -2.68
CA TYR A 85 10.95 -13.77 -2.90
C TYR A 85 12.33 -14.31 -2.48
N ARG A 86 13.42 -13.68 -2.89
CA ARG A 86 14.76 -14.11 -2.50
C ARG A 86 14.98 -14.09 -1.00
N ARG A 87 14.40 -13.09 -0.34
CA ARG A 87 14.50 -12.87 1.11
C ARG A 87 13.64 -13.84 1.92
N MET A 88 12.80 -14.59 1.25
CA MET A 88 11.96 -15.65 1.83
C MET A 88 12.35 -17.05 1.35
N GLY A 89 13.38 -17.19 0.50
CA GLY A 89 13.89 -18.48 0.05
C GLY A 89 13.22 -19.05 -1.19
N TYR A 90 12.56 -18.23 -1.99
CA TYR A 90 12.00 -18.62 -3.28
C TYR A 90 13.09 -18.76 -4.34
N GLU A 91 12.89 -19.70 -5.24
CA GLU A 91 13.62 -19.77 -6.50
C GLU A 91 12.93 -18.89 -7.55
N LEU A 92 13.72 -18.08 -8.26
CA LEU A 92 13.18 -17.19 -9.30
C LEU A 92 13.14 -17.83 -10.70
N LYS A 93 13.46 -19.13 -10.79
CA LYS A 93 13.45 -19.89 -12.05
C LYS A 93 12.35 -20.94 -12.04
N GLY A 94 11.75 -21.15 -13.21
CA GLY A 94 10.81 -22.27 -13.42
C GLY A 94 9.35 -22.01 -13.03
N GLY A 95 9.04 -20.88 -12.41
CA GLY A 95 7.66 -20.46 -12.21
C GLY A 95 7.04 -19.97 -13.53
N GLY A 96 5.78 -20.27 -13.77
CA GLY A 96 5.00 -19.67 -14.85
C GLY A 96 4.87 -18.16 -14.64
N TYR A 97 4.43 -17.47 -15.69
CA TYR A 97 4.11 -16.04 -15.56
C TYR A 97 2.77 -15.85 -14.88
N LEU A 98 2.74 -15.02 -13.87
CA LEU A 98 1.49 -14.44 -13.39
C LEU A 98 1.09 -13.36 -14.40
N GLY A 99 0.05 -13.60 -15.17
CA GLY A 99 -0.44 -12.62 -16.12
C GLY A 99 -1.22 -11.53 -15.40
N PHE A 100 -0.58 -10.44 -15.07
CA PHE A 100 -1.30 -9.19 -14.86
C PHE A 100 -1.61 -8.59 -16.24
N PRO A 101 -2.83 -8.09 -16.49
CA PRO A 101 -3.34 -7.88 -17.84
C PRO A 101 -2.56 -6.91 -18.71
N ILE A 102 -1.64 -6.10 -18.19
CA ILE A 102 -1.15 -4.96 -18.97
C ILE A 102 0.37 -4.75 -18.98
N TYR A 103 1.15 -5.10 -17.95
CA TYR A 103 2.55 -4.64 -17.90
C TYR A 103 3.58 -5.63 -17.48
N SER A 104 3.26 -6.62 -16.70
CA SER A 104 4.28 -7.43 -16.13
C SER A 104 3.96 -8.88 -16.33
N ARG A 105 4.85 -9.49 -17.03
CA ARG A 105 5.03 -10.92 -16.92
C ARG A 105 5.69 -11.17 -15.57
N LEU A 106 4.88 -11.20 -14.52
CA LEU A 106 5.37 -11.55 -13.20
C LEU A 106 5.76 -13.01 -13.22
N HIS A 107 7.03 -13.29 -13.01
CA HIS A 107 7.42 -14.65 -12.69
C HIS A 107 6.90 -14.97 -11.28
N ALA A 108 6.06 -16.00 -11.18
CA ALA A 108 5.77 -16.57 -9.89
C ALA A 108 7.07 -17.09 -9.29
N GLY A 109 7.41 -16.66 -8.10
CA GLY A 109 8.47 -17.29 -7.34
C GLY A 109 8.10 -18.75 -7.07
N THR A 110 9.04 -19.67 -7.22
CA THR A 110 8.82 -21.10 -7.00
C THR A 110 9.30 -21.49 -5.61
N LEU A 111 8.43 -22.14 -4.85
CA LEU A 111 8.78 -22.74 -3.57
C LEU A 111 9.04 -24.23 -3.71
N THR A 112 10.30 -24.62 -3.47
CA THR A 112 10.75 -26.03 -3.39
C THR A 112 11.06 -26.44 -1.95
N GLN A 113 10.93 -25.53 -1.00
CA GLN A 113 11.25 -25.70 0.41
C GLN A 113 10.39 -24.77 1.28
N GLU A 114 10.46 -24.96 2.59
CA GLU A 114 9.79 -24.11 3.58
C GLU A 114 10.24 -22.65 3.46
N VAL A 115 9.26 -21.73 3.52
CA VAL A 115 9.51 -20.29 3.58
C VAL A 115 10.16 -19.93 4.91
N LYS A 116 11.25 -19.19 4.84
CA LYS A 116 11.94 -18.61 6.02
C LYS A 116 12.53 -17.28 5.64
N ARG A 117 12.54 -16.33 6.58
CA ARG A 117 13.30 -15.10 6.38
C ARG A 117 14.78 -15.43 6.21
N ARG A 118 15.38 -15.06 5.09
CA ARG A 118 16.78 -15.28 4.74
C ARG A 118 17.56 -14.00 4.58
N GLY A 119 16.89 -12.85 4.52
CA GLY A 119 17.51 -11.55 4.38
C GLY A 119 16.59 -10.44 4.89
N GLN A 120 17.15 -9.25 4.99
CA GLN A 120 16.40 -8.04 5.39
C GLN A 120 15.49 -7.60 4.25
N MET A 121 14.23 -7.29 4.54
CA MET A 121 13.27 -6.81 3.55
C MET A 121 13.25 -5.28 3.52
N MET A 122 12.84 -4.63 4.61
CA MET A 122 12.62 -3.18 4.63
C MET A 122 13.59 -2.43 5.57
N ILE A 123 14.56 -3.09 6.13
CA ILE A 123 15.47 -2.51 7.14
C ILE A 123 16.33 -1.37 6.57
N GLU A 124 16.93 -1.57 5.40
CA GLU A 124 17.80 -0.56 4.77
C GLU A 124 16.99 0.67 4.32
N GLN A 125 15.84 0.46 3.72
CA GLN A 125 14.93 1.54 3.33
C GLN A 125 14.45 2.33 4.55
N THR A 126 14.09 1.63 5.62
CA THR A 126 13.68 2.27 6.88
C THR A 126 14.81 3.12 7.47
N ARG A 127 16.04 2.60 7.45
CA ARG A 127 17.22 3.34 7.91
C ARG A 127 17.46 4.60 7.09
N ALA A 128 17.40 4.48 5.76
CA ALA A 128 17.56 5.60 4.85
C ALA A 128 16.43 6.64 5.04
N LEU A 129 15.18 6.19 5.15
CA LEU A 129 14.02 7.06 5.35
C LEU A 129 14.11 7.86 6.66
N LYS A 130 14.56 7.22 7.74
CA LYS A 130 14.78 7.91 9.04
C LYS A 130 15.86 8.98 9.00
N ARG A 131 16.81 8.89 8.07
CA ARG A 131 17.80 9.93 7.84
C ARG A 131 17.29 11.04 6.92
N ALA A 132 16.38 10.68 6.02
CA ALA A 132 15.85 11.59 5.00
C ALA A 132 14.82 12.59 5.56
N THR A 133 14.12 12.26 6.65
CA THR A 133 13.04 13.11 7.18
C THR A 133 12.92 13.06 8.71
N ASN A 134 12.45 14.18 9.28
CA ASN A 134 12.04 14.25 10.69
C ASN A 134 10.52 14.06 10.88
N LYS A 135 9.75 14.02 9.80
CA LYS A 135 8.31 13.75 9.86
C LYS A 135 8.02 12.31 10.26
N PRO A 136 6.79 11.98 10.66
CA PRO A 136 6.36 10.60 10.82
C PRO A 136 6.61 9.78 9.57
N ILE A 137 7.06 8.53 9.74
CA ILE A 137 7.41 7.64 8.64
C ILE A 137 6.46 6.46 8.54
N LYS A 138 6.22 6.04 7.30
CA LYS A 138 5.42 4.85 6.97
C LYS A 138 6.24 3.90 6.10
N VAL A 139 6.36 2.64 6.55
CA VAL A 139 7.03 1.56 5.83
C VAL A 139 5.98 0.59 5.28
N GLN A 140 6.15 0.17 4.02
CA GLN A 140 5.10 -0.55 3.29
C GLN A 140 5.55 -1.93 2.83
N TYR A 141 4.73 -2.93 3.11
CA TYR A 141 4.89 -4.32 2.71
C TYR A 141 3.78 -4.74 1.75
N THR A 142 4.06 -5.72 0.93
CA THR A 142 3.02 -6.44 0.20
C THR A 142 2.22 -7.30 1.17
N GLY A 143 0.92 -7.44 0.93
CA GLY A 143 0.02 -8.23 1.75
C GLY A 143 0.29 -9.74 1.66
N ILE A 144 -0.09 -10.47 2.69
CA ILE A 144 0.23 -11.89 2.81
C ILE A 144 -0.56 -12.72 1.81
N GLN A 145 -1.85 -12.38 1.58
CA GLN A 145 -2.64 -13.07 0.57
C GLN A 145 -2.06 -12.88 -0.83
N VAL A 146 -1.56 -11.67 -1.13
CA VAL A 146 -0.91 -11.37 -2.41
C VAL A 146 0.31 -12.27 -2.62
N PHE A 147 1.19 -12.37 -1.63
CA PHE A 147 2.36 -13.27 -1.72
C PHE A 147 1.96 -14.72 -1.92
N ALA A 148 1.01 -15.20 -1.12
CA ALA A 148 0.59 -16.59 -1.19
C ALA A 148 -0.05 -16.93 -2.55
N GLN A 149 -0.85 -16.03 -3.11
CA GLN A 149 -1.48 -16.21 -4.42
C GLN A 149 -0.48 -16.08 -5.57
N ALA A 150 0.55 -15.24 -5.43
CA ALA A 150 1.60 -15.04 -6.42
C ALA A 150 2.73 -16.11 -6.36
N THR A 151 2.47 -17.27 -5.81
CA THR A 151 3.47 -18.34 -5.58
C THR A 151 3.19 -19.58 -6.42
N ASN A 152 4.20 -20.05 -7.14
CA ASN A 152 4.24 -21.41 -7.69
C ASN A 152 4.75 -22.37 -6.60
N ASP A 153 3.86 -23.16 -6.04
CA ASP A 153 4.14 -23.98 -4.86
C ASP A 153 4.37 -25.45 -5.22
N LEU A 154 5.59 -25.91 -4.98
CA LEU A 154 5.98 -27.31 -5.12
C LEU A 154 6.34 -27.98 -3.79
N HIS A 155 6.16 -27.28 -2.67
CA HIS A 155 6.55 -27.76 -1.34
C HIS A 155 5.37 -28.00 -0.41
N TYR A 156 4.47 -27.02 -0.26
CA TYR A 156 3.38 -27.11 0.68
C TYR A 156 2.21 -27.92 0.14
N LYS A 157 1.51 -28.62 1.04
CA LYS A 157 0.27 -29.33 0.71
C LYS A 157 -0.97 -28.45 0.92
N SER A 158 -0.81 -27.36 1.65
CA SER A 158 -1.87 -26.46 2.06
C SER A 158 -1.48 -25.03 1.77
N SER A 159 -2.36 -24.28 1.10
CA SER A 159 -2.17 -22.82 0.87
C SER A 159 -2.14 -22.05 2.19
N ARG A 160 -2.87 -22.54 3.20
CA ARG A 160 -2.85 -21.97 4.54
C ARG A 160 -1.48 -22.10 5.20
N ASP A 161 -0.86 -23.28 5.19
CA ASP A 161 0.45 -23.49 5.81
C ASP A 161 1.51 -22.61 5.14
N ARG A 162 1.48 -22.54 3.82
CA ARG A 162 2.33 -21.61 3.05
C ARG A 162 2.12 -20.16 3.49
N ALA A 163 0.86 -19.71 3.59
CA ALA A 163 0.55 -18.34 3.99
C ALA A 163 1.03 -18.03 5.41
N MET A 164 0.92 -18.98 6.35
CA MET A 164 1.39 -18.80 7.72
C MET A 164 2.91 -18.68 7.82
N ASP A 165 3.67 -19.43 7.01
CA ASP A 165 5.12 -19.31 6.98
C ASP A 165 5.58 -18.02 6.30
N ILE A 166 4.89 -17.58 5.23
CA ILE A 166 5.09 -16.26 4.64
C ILE A 166 4.83 -15.17 5.68
N ALA A 167 3.70 -15.24 6.38
CA ALA A 167 3.34 -14.28 7.42
C ALA A 167 4.38 -14.22 8.54
N LYS A 168 4.92 -15.36 8.95
CA LYS A 168 5.99 -15.45 9.94
C LYS A 168 7.28 -14.78 9.45
N ALA A 169 7.70 -15.08 8.22
CA ALA A 169 8.92 -14.49 7.64
C ALA A 169 8.81 -12.96 7.49
N VAL A 170 7.64 -12.45 7.11
CA VAL A 170 7.35 -11.02 7.03
C VAL A 170 7.29 -10.40 8.43
N ASN A 171 6.68 -11.08 9.41
CA ASN A 171 6.60 -10.62 10.80
C ASN A 171 7.98 -10.39 11.42
N GLU A 172 8.93 -11.30 11.19
CA GLU A 172 10.31 -11.14 11.70
C GLU A 172 10.96 -9.84 11.21
N ASP A 173 10.69 -9.39 9.98
CA ASP A 173 11.18 -8.12 9.46
C ASP A 173 10.38 -6.91 9.99
N ILE A 174 9.06 -7.05 10.09
CA ILE A 174 8.16 -6.04 10.65
C ILE A 174 8.56 -5.70 12.09
N LEU A 175 8.89 -6.69 12.92
CA LEU A 175 9.29 -6.45 14.30
C LEU A 175 10.61 -5.68 14.41
N GLU A 176 11.55 -5.88 13.50
CA GLU A 176 12.76 -5.05 13.45
C GLU A 176 12.44 -3.61 12.99
N VAL A 177 11.59 -3.43 11.99
CA VAL A 177 11.14 -2.11 11.53
C VAL A 177 10.38 -1.36 12.63
N ASP A 178 9.52 -2.05 13.39
CA ASP A 178 8.85 -1.50 14.57
C ASP A 178 9.86 -1.04 15.63
N ALA A 179 10.85 -1.89 15.95
CA ALA A 179 11.91 -1.56 16.89
C ALA A 179 12.80 -0.39 16.42
N MET A 180 12.93 -0.18 15.11
CA MET A 180 13.60 0.99 14.55
C MET A 180 12.79 2.28 14.71
N GLY A 181 11.51 2.22 15.11
CA GLY A 181 10.65 3.36 15.37
C GLY A 181 9.96 3.88 14.11
N ALA A 182 9.49 3.02 13.25
CA ALA A 182 8.49 3.38 12.24
C ALA A 182 7.20 3.81 12.94
N ASP A 183 6.55 4.88 12.45
CA ASP A 183 5.28 5.34 13.02
C ASP A 183 4.10 4.53 12.47
N PHE A 184 4.22 4.07 11.22
CA PHE A 184 3.22 3.26 10.54
C PHE A 184 3.88 2.11 9.77
N ILE A 185 3.23 0.96 9.80
CA ILE A 185 3.56 -0.20 8.97
C ILE A 185 2.32 -0.58 8.17
N GLN A 186 2.43 -0.54 6.85
CA GLN A 186 1.34 -0.80 5.93
C GLN A 186 1.51 -2.13 5.23
N LEU A 187 0.43 -2.93 5.16
CA LEU A 187 0.34 -4.13 4.34
C LEU A 187 -0.69 -3.89 3.22
N ASP A 188 -0.30 -4.15 1.97
CA ASP A 188 -1.11 -3.89 0.78
C ASP A 188 -1.86 -5.17 0.35
N GLU A 189 -3.09 -5.34 0.82
CA GLU A 189 -3.94 -6.51 0.52
C GLU A 189 -4.85 -6.26 -0.69
N PHE A 190 -4.27 -5.89 -1.82
CA PHE A 190 -5.01 -5.54 -3.03
C PHE A 190 -5.69 -6.73 -3.73
N THR A 191 -5.56 -7.95 -3.21
CA THR A 191 -6.31 -9.12 -3.69
C THR A 191 -7.58 -9.39 -2.90
N TRP A 192 -7.77 -8.81 -1.71
CA TRP A 192 -8.99 -8.96 -0.92
C TRP A 192 -10.28 -8.53 -1.64
N PRO A 193 -10.28 -7.45 -2.48
CA PRO A 193 -11.46 -7.11 -3.28
C PRO A 193 -11.93 -8.19 -4.26
N TYR A 194 -11.08 -9.14 -4.59
CA TYR A 194 -11.40 -10.25 -5.48
C TYR A 194 -11.82 -11.52 -4.74
N GLY A 195 -11.68 -11.52 -3.43
CA GLY A 195 -12.10 -12.58 -2.51
C GLY A 195 -11.08 -12.82 -1.40
N PHE A 196 -11.60 -13.08 -0.21
CA PHE A 196 -10.79 -13.51 0.92
C PHE A 196 -10.55 -15.03 0.81
N GLU A 197 -9.30 -15.43 0.98
CA GLU A 197 -9.01 -16.82 1.32
C GLU A 197 -9.42 -17.07 2.78
N ASP A 198 -9.81 -18.28 3.11
CA ASP A 198 -10.29 -18.63 4.46
C ASP A 198 -9.27 -18.31 5.57
N TRP A 199 -8.00 -18.28 5.22
CA TRP A 199 -6.88 -17.98 6.10
C TRP A 199 -6.40 -16.51 6.03
N ALA A 200 -6.98 -15.65 5.17
CA ALA A 200 -6.46 -14.32 4.86
C ALA A 200 -6.29 -13.44 6.11
N ILE A 201 -7.34 -13.36 6.93
CA ILE A 201 -7.33 -12.56 8.17
C ILE A 201 -6.34 -13.14 9.19
N GLU A 202 -6.29 -14.45 9.33
CA GLU A 202 -5.34 -15.11 10.24
C GLU A 202 -3.89 -14.83 9.83
N ALA A 203 -3.57 -14.92 8.54
CA ALA A 203 -2.25 -14.65 8.00
C ALA A 203 -1.85 -13.17 8.17
N PHE A 204 -2.78 -12.23 7.91
CA PHE A 204 -2.56 -10.83 8.20
C PHE A 204 -2.25 -10.60 9.68
N ASN A 205 -3.08 -11.15 10.57
CA ASN A 205 -2.91 -11.01 12.01
C ASN A 205 -1.60 -11.62 12.51
N ARG A 206 -1.15 -12.70 11.87
CA ARG A 206 0.14 -13.32 12.16
C ARG A 206 1.30 -12.44 11.72
N ALA A 207 1.21 -11.78 10.57
CA ALA A 207 2.25 -10.90 10.05
C ALA A 207 2.49 -9.67 10.93
N VAL A 208 1.49 -9.21 11.67
CA VAL A 208 1.59 -8.02 12.54
C VAL A 208 1.67 -8.35 14.03
N GLU A 209 1.75 -9.64 14.36
CA GLU A 209 1.80 -10.08 15.76
C GLU A 209 3.04 -9.54 16.49
N GLY A 210 2.84 -8.98 17.68
CA GLY A 210 3.93 -8.47 18.51
C GLY A 210 4.42 -7.06 18.19
N VAL A 211 3.87 -6.37 17.20
CA VAL A 211 4.12 -4.94 16.94
C VAL A 211 3.67 -4.13 18.16
N LYS A 212 4.48 -3.15 18.59
CA LYS A 212 4.27 -2.40 19.86
C LYS A 212 4.19 -0.89 19.67
N HIS A 213 4.84 -0.33 18.66
CA HIS A 213 5.03 1.10 18.49
C HIS A 213 4.33 1.63 17.26
N ALA A 214 4.51 0.96 16.12
CA ALA A 214 3.91 1.37 14.86
C ALA A 214 2.40 1.11 14.85
N LYS A 215 1.65 2.01 14.18
CA LYS A 215 0.26 1.77 13.82
C LYS A 215 0.19 0.91 12.57
N ILE A 216 -0.65 -0.11 12.58
CA ILE A 216 -0.83 -1.02 11.45
C ILE A 216 -1.87 -0.45 10.49
N VAL A 217 -1.47 -0.32 9.22
CA VAL A 217 -2.33 0.11 8.12
C VAL A 217 -2.61 -1.09 7.22
N CYS A 218 -3.86 -1.41 6.98
CA CYS A 218 -4.27 -2.34 5.93
C CYS A 218 -4.74 -1.52 4.74
N HIS A 219 -3.99 -1.56 3.63
CA HIS A 219 -4.40 -0.92 2.39
C HIS A 219 -5.10 -1.92 1.48
N ILE A 220 -6.29 -1.53 1.02
CA ILE A 220 -7.14 -2.31 0.12
C ILE A 220 -7.49 -1.43 -1.07
N CYS A 221 -7.08 -1.85 -2.25
CA CYS A 221 -7.42 -1.22 -3.51
C CYS A 221 -7.74 -2.28 -4.57
N TRP A 222 -8.10 -1.84 -5.76
CA TRP A 222 -8.34 -2.74 -6.89
C TRP A 222 -7.09 -3.01 -7.72
N GLY A 223 -5.92 -2.71 -7.19
CA GLY A 223 -4.64 -2.73 -7.89
C GLY A 223 -4.46 -1.52 -8.81
N ASN A 224 -3.23 -1.24 -9.18
CA ASN A 224 -2.89 -0.22 -10.19
C ASN A 224 -2.32 -0.91 -11.43
N TRP A 225 -3.20 -1.31 -12.32
CA TRP A 225 -2.89 -2.06 -13.52
C TRP A 225 -2.56 -1.12 -14.69
N GLY A 226 -1.52 -0.31 -14.54
CA GLY A 226 -1.04 0.54 -15.61
C GLY A 226 -1.94 1.72 -16.00
N GLY A 227 -2.58 2.35 -15.02
CA GLY A 227 -3.46 3.48 -15.26
C GLY A 227 -4.81 3.10 -15.85
N THR A 228 -5.12 1.80 -15.91
CA THR A 228 -6.41 1.32 -16.39
C THR A 228 -7.16 0.65 -15.24
N PRO A 229 -8.44 0.96 -15.05
CA PRO A 229 -9.24 0.30 -14.02
C PRO A 229 -9.27 -1.22 -14.26
N ALA A 230 -8.83 -1.99 -13.27
CA ALA A 230 -8.81 -3.47 -13.33
C ALA A 230 -10.20 -4.11 -13.52
N TYR A 231 -11.24 -3.33 -13.30
CA TYR A 231 -12.64 -3.73 -13.45
C TYR A 231 -13.25 -3.51 -14.84
N MET A 232 -12.44 -3.13 -15.83
CA MET A 232 -12.96 -3.03 -17.23
C MET A 232 -13.15 -4.43 -17.80
N PRO A 233 -14.36 -4.79 -18.24
CA PRO A 233 -14.69 -6.16 -18.68
C PRO A 233 -13.72 -6.74 -19.71
N ASP A 234 -13.28 -5.92 -20.66
CA ASP A 234 -12.39 -6.34 -21.73
C ASP A 234 -10.95 -6.62 -21.26
N GLN A 235 -10.60 -6.19 -20.07
CA GLN A 235 -9.25 -6.36 -19.52
C GLN A 235 -9.18 -7.54 -18.52
N THR A 236 -10.26 -7.78 -17.81
CA THR A 236 -10.35 -8.93 -16.90
C THR A 236 -10.40 -10.26 -17.66
N ALA A 237 -10.93 -10.28 -18.87
CA ALA A 237 -10.98 -11.45 -19.75
C ALA A 237 -9.58 -11.91 -20.23
N GLN A 238 -8.55 -11.06 -20.11
CA GLN A 238 -7.18 -11.34 -20.55
C GLN A 238 -6.23 -11.64 -19.39
N ALA A 239 -6.69 -11.51 -18.15
CA ALA A 239 -5.91 -11.93 -16.99
C ALA A 239 -5.73 -13.44 -17.04
N GLY A 240 -4.48 -13.87 -17.13
CA GLY A 240 -4.14 -15.28 -17.29
C GLY A 240 -4.71 -16.20 -16.21
N GLU A 241 -4.61 -17.49 -16.41
CA GLU A 241 -5.28 -18.55 -15.65
C GLU A 241 -5.06 -18.51 -14.12
N ILE A 242 -4.00 -17.85 -13.64
CA ILE A 242 -3.65 -17.80 -12.21
C ILE A 242 -4.43 -16.71 -11.48
N PHE A 243 -4.70 -15.57 -12.14
CA PHE A 243 -5.60 -14.54 -11.65
C PHE A 243 -6.85 -14.49 -12.53
N ASP A 244 -7.71 -15.47 -12.40
CA ASP A 244 -9.02 -15.39 -13.00
C ASP A 244 -9.88 -14.42 -12.19
N LEU A 245 -9.64 -13.15 -12.40
CA LEU A 245 -10.37 -12.05 -11.75
C LEU A 245 -11.87 -12.13 -12.06
N THR A 246 -12.25 -12.76 -13.18
CA THR A 246 -13.65 -12.88 -13.58
C THR A 246 -14.43 -13.86 -12.71
N ARG A 247 -13.78 -14.85 -12.11
CA ARG A 247 -14.42 -15.86 -11.24
C ARG A 247 -14.57 -15.41 -9.80
N ARG A 248 -13.81 -14.39 -9.38
CA ARG A 248 -13.76 -13.91 -7.99
C ARG A 248 -14.29 -12.49 -7.82
N VAL A 249 -14.79 -11.87 -8.86
CA VAL A 249 -15.42 -10.56 -8.74
C VAL A 249 -16.71 -10.71 -7.97
N GLY A 250 -16.66 -10.29 -6.72
CA GLY A 250 -17.87 -10.05 -5.93
C GLY A 250 -18.76 -9.00 -6.62
N PRO A 251 -19.89 -8.64 -6.03
CA PRO A 251 -20.82 -7.72 -6.64
C PRO A 251 -20.13 -6.42 -6.99
N THR A 252 -20.14 -6.05 -8.21
CA THR A 252 -19.69 -4.79 -8.84
C THR A 252 -18.25 -4.34 -8.50
N PRO A 253 -17.32 -4.35 -9.47
CA PRO A 253 -15.99 -3.75 -9.32
C PRO A 253 -16.11 -2.28 -8.87
N GLY A 254 -15.39 -1.92 -7.82
CA GLY A 254 -15.50 -0.60 -7.18
C GLY A 254 -16.42 -0.56 -5.95
N ASP A 255 -17.11 -1.64 -5.65
CA ASP A 255 -17.90 -1.77 -4.44
C ASP A 255 -17.02 -2.27 -3.29
N SER A 256 -16.60 -1.37 -2.41
CA SER A 256 -15.87 -1.71 -1.18
C SER A 256 -16.74 -2.44 -0.15
N THR A 257 -18.02 -2.58 -0.43
CA THR A 257 -19.04 -3.04 0.53
C THR A 257 -18.75 -4.44 1.04
N PHE A 258 -18.23 -5.33 0.19
CA PHE A 258 -18.03 -6.70 0.61
C PHE A 258 -16.75 -6.92 1.44
N VAL A 259 -15.75 -6.03 1.34
CA VAL A 259 -14.51 -6.19 2.12
C VAL A 259 -14.66 -5.70 3.55
N ILE A 260 -15.45 -4.63 3.79
CA ILE A 260 -15.51 -3.92 5.07
C ILE A 260 -15.84 -4.83 6.26
N PRO A 261 -16.92 -5.63 6.29
CA PRO A 261 -17.23 -6.41 7.49
C PRO A 261 -16.12 -7.42 7.82
N THR A 262 -15.56 -8.07 6.80
CA THR A 262 -14.51 -9.07 6.99
C THR A 262 -13.18 -8.42 7.38
N ALA A 263 -12.81 -7.32 6.75
CA ALA A 263 -11.58 -6.60 7.05
C ALA A 263 -11.49 -6.12 8.51
N TYR A 264 -12.62 -5.81 9.16
CA TYR A 264 -12.63 -5.41 10.57
C TYR A 264 -12.14 -6.49 11.54
N GLN A 265 -12.01 -7.74 11.09
CA GLN A 265 -11.44 -8.83 11.89
C GLN A 265 -9.89 -8.82 11.87
N ALA A 266 -9.28 -8.04 10.98
CA ALA A 266 -7.84 -7.87 10.93
C ALA A 266 -7.35 -6.96 12.06
N LYS A 267 -6.19 -7.30 12.64
CA LYS A 267 -5.53 -6.50 13.69
C LYS A 267 -4.85 -5.30 13.05
N MET A 268 -5.61 -4.24 12.84
CA MET A 268 -5.14 -2.99 12.25
C MET A 268 -5.62 -1.78 13.03
N ASP A 269 -4.90 -0.68 12.95
CA ASP A 269 -5.27 0.64 13.49
C ASP A 269 -5.91 1.51 12.41
N VAL A 270 -5.62 1.24 11.15
CA VAL A 270 -6.05 2.02 10.00
C VAL A 270 -6.53 1.10 8.88
N LEU A 271 -7.77 1.31 8.42
CA LEU A 271 -8.29 0.77 7.18
C LEU A 271 -8.13 1.83 6.09
N ASN A 272 -7.30 1.56 5.11
CA ASN A 272 -7.09 2.46 3.96
C ASN A 272 -7.74 1.89 2.71
N LEU A 273 -8.71 2.63 2.16
CA LEU A 273 -9.45 2.23 0.97
C LEU A 273 -9.26 3.21 -0.19
N GLU A 274 -9.23 2.68 -1.39
CA GLU A 274 -9.32 3.43 -2.64
C GLU A 274 -10.74 4.01 -2.79
N THR A 275 -10.87 5.34 -2.84
CA THR A 275 -12.16 6.06 -2.96
C THR A 275 -12.14 7.23 -3.94
N GLY A 276 -10.99 7.57 -4.55
CA GLY A 276 -10.80 8.80 -5.34
C GLY A 276 -11.10 8.69 -6.83
N GLY A 277 -11.23 7.47 -7.36
CA GLY A 277 -11.45 7.27 -8.80
C GLY A 277 -12.68 8.01 -9.31
N ARG A 278 -12.55 8.73 -10.44
CA ARG A 278 -13.60 9.59 -11.03
C ARG A 278 -14.92 8.89 -11.34
N ARG A 279 -14.93 7.57 -11.44
CA ARG A 279 -16.11 6.77 -11.79
C ARG A 279 -16.72 6.07 -10.57
N ARG A 280 -16.31 6.42 -9.37
CA ARG A 280 -16.79 5.77 -8.16
C ARG A 280 -17.91 6.52 -7.53
N ASP A 281 -18.94 5.77 -7.24
CA ASP A 281 -20.04 6.22 -6.41
C ASP A 281 -19.74 5.87 -4.95
N LEU A 282 -19.53 6.88 -4.11
CA LEU A 282 -19.34 6.70 -2.68
C LEU A 282 -20.63 6.36 -1.92
N SER A 283 -21.78 6.32 -2.60
CA SER A 283 -23.06 5.96 -1.98
C SER A 283 -23.03 4.52 -1.43
N GLY A 284 -22.36 3.61 -2.10
CA GLY A 284 -22.12 2.25 -1.63
C GLY A 284 -21.33 2.23 -0.33
N LEU A 285 -20.23 3.00 -0.25
CA LEU A 285 -19.43 3.15 0.96
C LEU A 285 -20.26 3.72 2.11
N GLY A 286 -21.04 4.78 1.87
CA GLY A 286 -21.93 5.36 2.87
C GLY A 286 -22.99 4.38 3.36
N THR A 287 -23.50 3.52 2.48
CA THR A 287 -24.47 2.49 2.84
C THR A 287 -23.85 1.43 3.74
N ILE A 288 -22.68 0.91 3.37
CA ILE A 288 -22.02 -0.15 4.16
C ILE A 288 -21.56 0.36 5.52
N LEU A 289 -21.04 1.60 5.61
CA LEU A 289 -20.63 2.19 6.88
C LEU A 289 -21.81 2.48 7.82
N LYS A 290 -23.03 2.67 7.29
CA LYS A 290 -24.25 2.72 8.11
C LYS A 290 -24.63 1.34 8.66
N GLN A 291 -24.46 0.28 7.86
CA GLN A 291 -24.76 -1.09 8.27
C GLN A 291 -23.69 -1.67 9.20
N HIS A 292 -22.43 -1.31 8.95
CA HIS A 292 -21.25 -1.76 9.69
C HIS A 292 -20.42 -0.52 10.08
N PRO A 293 -20.80 0.20 11.13
CA PRO A 293 -20.11 1.41 11.56
C PRO A 293 -18.62 1.16 11.81
N LEU A 294 -17.82 2.16 11.48
CA LEU A 294 -16.38 2.12 11.74
C LEU A 294 -16.14 1.95 13.26
N PRO A 295 -15.39 0.94 13.70
CA PRO A 295 -15.04 0.79 15.10
C PRO A 295 -14.33 2.02 15.66
N ASN A 296 -14.61 2.42 16.88
CA ASN A 296 -14.06 3.64 17.49
C ASN A 296 -12.52 3.69 17.55
N HIS A 297 -11.87 2.53 17.60
CA HIS A 297 -10.40 2.43 17.63
C HIS A 297 -9.79 2.50 16.23
N LEU A 298 -10.58 2.33 15.18
CA LEU A 298 -10.10 2.23 13.81
C LEU A 298 -10.15 3.59 13.11
N GLN A 299 -9.07 3.96 12.47
CA GLN A 299 -9.02 5.09 11.55
C GLN A 299 -9.41 4.61 10.14
N PHE A 300 -10.07 5.46 9.40
CA PHE A 300 -10.36 5.26 7.99
C PHE A 300 -9.51 6.22 7.16
N TRP A 301 -8.65 5.68 6.30
CA TRP A 301 -7.89 6.51 5.37
C TRP A 301 -8.46 6.38 3.97
N ALA A 302 -8.95 7.50 3.44
CA ALA A 302 -9.55 7.56 2.11
C ALA A 302 -8.50 7.90 1.05
N GLY A 303 -8.42 7.09 0.01
CA GLY A 303 -7.76 7.47 -1.22
C GLY A 303 -8.60 8.53 -1.93
N VAL A 304 -8.09 9.75 -2.08
CA VAL A 304 -8.78 10.88 -2.71
C VAL A 304 -8.07 11.37 -3.98
N ILE A 305 -6.98 10.73 -4.36
CA ILE A 305 -6.21 10.98 -5.57
C ILE A 305 -6.32 9.77 -6.49
N ASP A 306 -6.84 9.98 -7.70
CA ASP A 306 -6.93 8.94 -8.73
C ASP A 306 -5.55 8.71 -9.39
N VAL A 307 -4.93 7.58 -9.10
CA VAL A 307 -3.61 7.20 -9.63
C VAL A 307 -3.70 6.49 -11.00
N LYS A 308 -4.91 6.25 -11.50
CA LYS A 308 -5.20 5.54 -12.76
C LYS A 308 -5.45 6.50 -13.94
N THR A 309 -5.04 7.75 -13.78
CA THR A 309 -5.11 8.79 -14.79
C THR A 309 -3.91 9.72 -14.72
N THR A 310 -3.48 10.24 -15.86
CA THR A 310 -2.43 11.27 -15.94
C THR A 310 -2.94 12.68 -15.67
N ILE A 311 -4.26 12.85 -15.52
CA ILE A 311 -4.85 14.14 -15.21
C ILE A 311 -4.63 14.41 -13.71
N THR A 312 -3.95 15.51 -13.41
CA THR A 312 -3.77 15.99 -12.04
C THR A 312 -5.05 16.68 -11.56
N GLU A 313 -5.49 16.33 -10.38
CA GLU A 313 -6.60 16.98 -9.70
C GLU A 313 -6.23 18.40 -9.28
N THR A 314 -7.20 19.29 -9.25
CA THR A 314 -7.07 20.57 -8.56
C THR A 314 -7.25 20.38 -7.04
N ALA A 315 -6.73 21.30 -6.25
CA ALA A 315 -6.92 21.29 -4.80
C ALA A 315 -8.41 21.28 -4.40
N GLU A 316 -9.25 21.98 -5.16
CA GLU A 316 -10.69 22.06 -4.90
C GLU A 316 -11.41 20.73 -5.22
N GLU A 317 -11.05 20.06 -6.34
CA GLU A 317 -11.57 18.73 -6.64
C GLU A 317 -11.23 17.72 -5.54
N VAL A 318 -10.02 17.80 -4.98
CA VAL A 318 -9.63 16.98 -3.83
C VAL A 318 -10.41 17.35 -2.58
N ALA A 319 -10.59 18.65 -2.31
CA ALA A 319 -11.39 19.12 -1.18
C ALA A 319 -12.84 18.66 -1.26
N ASP A 320 -13.44 18.67 -2.46
CA ASP A 320 -14.80 18.17 -2.69
C ASP A 320 -14.91 16.67 -2.38
N ARG A 321 -13.95 15.85 -2.80
CA ARG A 321 -13.90 14.43 -2.46
C ARG A 321 -13.77 14.21 -0.95
N ILE A 322 -12.96 15.01 -0.25
CA ILE A 322 -12.81 14.95 1.20
C ILE A 322 -14.15 15.29 1.88
N ARG A 323 -14.84 16.37 1.45
CA ARG A 323 -16.15 16.76 1.98
C ARG A 323 -17.19 15.65 1.79
N GLU A 324 -17.13 14.93 0.67
CA GLU A 324 -18.00 13.79 0.40
C GLU A 324 -17.74 12.63 1.36
N VAL A 325 -16.48 12.27 1.61
CA VAL A 325 -16.13 11.22 2.59
C VAL A 325 -16.52 11.62 4.02
N LEU A 326 -16.40 12.91 4.38
CA LEU A 326 -16.79 13.44 5.69
C LEU A 326 -18.29 13.31 5.98
N GLN A 327 -19.12 13.02 4.98
CA GLN A 327 -20.53 12.69 5.22
C GLN A 327 -20.73 11.33 5.89
N PHE A 328 -19.71 10.45 5.85
CA PHE A 328 -19.77 9.08 6.33
C PHE A 328 -18.75 8.77 7.43
N VAL A 329 -17.60 9.48 7.41
CA VAL A 329 -16.50 9.25 8.33
C VAL A 329 -16.22 10.53 9.12
N PRO A 330 -16.22 10.50 10.46
CA PRO A 330 -15.86 11.66 11.27
C PRO A 330 -14.44 12.17 11.01
N ALA A 331 -14.24 13.48 11.11
CA ALA A 331 -12.94 14.11 10.81
C ALA A 331 -11.79 13.63 11.73
N ASP A 332 -12.08 13.22 12.94
CA ASP A 332 -11.12 12.68 13.91
C ASP A 332 -10.73 11.23 13.63
N GLN A 333 -11.51 10.52 12.80
CA GLN A 333 -11.19 9.16 12.31
C GLN A 333 -10.73 9.14 10.87
N LEU A 334 -10.68 10.28 10.15
CA LEU A 334 -10.34 10.35 8.74
C LEU A 334 -8.89 10.74 8.50
N GLY A 335 -8.18 9.98 7.67
CA GLY A 335 -6.92 10.34 7.02
C GLY A 335 -7.06 10.31 5.49
N LEU A 336 -6.07 10.84 4.79
CA LEU A 336 -6.15 11.08 3.34
C LEU A 336 -4.93 10.49 2.64
N THR A 337 -5.18 9.78 1.54
CA THR A 337 -4.10 9.13 0.78
C THR A 337 -4.33 9.23 -0.73
N THR A 338 -3.37 8.73 -1.49
CA THR A 338 -3.60 8.32 -2.88
C THR A 338 -4.40 7.01 -2.91
N ASP A 339 -5.12 6.75 -3.99
CA ASP A 339 -5.91 5.52 -4.16
C ASP A 339 -5.06 4.25 -4.14
N CYS A 340 -3.88 4.31 -4.71
CA CYS A 340 -2.90 3.23 -4.83
C CYS A 340 -1.52 3.83 -5.09
N GLY A 341 -0.53 3.02 -5.47
CA GLY A 341 0.79 3.47 -5.85
C GLY A 341 0.80 4.33 -7.12
N LEU A 342 1.73 5.26 -7.19
CA LEU A 342 1.87 6.23 -8.29
C LEU A 342 2.87 5.78 -9.38
N ILE A 343 3.54 4.63 -9.22
CA ILE A 343 4.67 4.20 -10.07
C ILE A 343 4.38 4.17 -11.57
N MET A 344 3.11 3.99 -11.95
CA MET A 344 2.71 3.94 -13.37
C MET A 344 2.64 5.33 -14.02
N LEU A 345 2.81 6.39 -13.23
CA LEU A 345 2.79 7.78 -13.70
C LEU A 345 4.23 8.30 -13.89
N GLN A 346 4.38 9.32 -14.70
CA GLN A 346 5.62 10.09 -14.73
C GLN A 346 5.82 10.81 -13.40
N ARG A 347 7.06 10.89 -12.90
CA ARG A 347 7.38 11.44 -11.58
C ARG A 347 6.83 12.87 -11.38
N TYR A 348 6.89 13.74 -12.41
CA TYR A 348 6.35 15.09 -12.30
C TYR A 348 4.83 15.10 -12.10
N ILE A 349 4.07 14.18 -12.75
CA ILE A 349 2.63 14.03 -12.52
C ILE A 349 2.37 13.54 -11.09
N ALA A 350 3.17 12.58 -10.60
CA ALA A 350 3.06 12.10 -9.25
C ALA A 350 3.31 13.21 -8.21
N VAL A 351 4.32 14.06 -8.42
CA VAL A 351 4.59 15.24 -7.59
C VAL A 351 3.38 16.18 -7.56
N ASP A 352 2.83 16.52 -8.74
CA ASP A 352 1.68 17.42 -8.84
C ASP A 352 0.44 16.86 -8.13
N LYS A 353 0.21 15.53 -8.22
CA LYS A 353 -0.87 14.86 -7.51
C LYS A 353 -0.70 14.88 -5.98
N LEU A 354 0.52 14.74 -5.48
CA LEU A 354 0.80 14.87 -4.05
C LEU A 354 0.60 16.31 -3.56
N HIS A 355 0.98 17.31 -4.35
CA HIS A 355 0.66 18.71 -4.07
C HIS A 355 -0.86 18.95 -3.99
N ALA A 356 -1.62 18.40 -4.95
CA ALA A 356 -3.08 18.50 -4.95
C ALA A 356 -3.69 17.86 -3.69
N LEU A 357 -3.18 16.68 -3.26
CA LEU A 357 -3.60 16.01 -2.02
C LEU A 357 -3.41 16.92 -0.80
N ALA A 358 -2.21 17.45 -0.60
CA ALA A 358 -1.90 18.28 0.55
C ALA A 358 -2.68 19.61 0.53
N ALA A 359 -2.80 20.25 -0.63
CA ALA A 359 -3.54 21.50 -0.80
C ALA A 359 -5.05 21.31 -0.56
N GLY A 360 -5.66 20.25 -1.10
CA GLY A 360 -7.06 19.92 -0.84
C GLY A 360 -7.34 19.63 0.63
N ALA A 361 -6.45 18.88 1.29
CA ALA A 361 -6.52 18.66 2.73
C ALA A 361 -6.47 19.97 3.53
N GLN A 362 -5.60 20.90 3.13
CA GLN A 362 -5.46 22.19 3.80
C GLN A 362 -6.71 23.08 3.67
N ILE A 363 -7.41 23.03 2.53
CA ILE A 363 -8.69 23.72 2.34
C ILE A 363 -9.69 23.23 3.39
N VAL A 364 -9.90 21.91 3.48
CA VAL A 364 -10.90 21.31 4.39
C VAL A 364 -10.50 21.47 5.86
N ARG A 365 -9.22 21.35 6.20
CA ARG A 365 -8.70 21.65 7.56
C ARG A 365 -9.06 23.08 7.98
N SER A 366 -8.90 24.03 7.06
CA SER A 366 -9.24 25.45 7.31
C SER A 366 -10.73 25.68 7.51
N GLU A 367 -11.58 24.93 6.83
CA GLU A 367 -13.04 24.95 7.00
C GLU A 367 -13.45 24.39 8.36
N LEU A 368 -12.93 23.21 8.71
CA LEU A 368 -13.19 22.56 9.99
C LEU A 368 -12.78 23.45 11.18
N ALA A 369 -11.65 24.15 11.08
CA ALA A 369 -11.18 25.06 12.10
C ALA A 369 -12.05 26.33 12.28
N ARG A 370 -12.78 26.74 11.25
CA ARG A 370 -13.70 27.89 11.29
C ARG A 370 -15.10 27.55 11.77
N THR A 371 -15.48 26.28 11.71
CA THR A 371 -16.79 25.83 12.18
C THR A 371 -16.75 25.75 13.70
N PRO A 372 -17.49 26.60 14.45
CA PRO A 372 -17.51 26.48 15.91
C PRO A 372 -18.03 25.08 16.27
N VAL A 373 -17.31 24.37 17.13
CA VAL A 373 -17.87 23.19 17.80
C VAL A 373 -19.13 23.65 18.50
N ALA A 374 -20.29 23.25 18.01
CA ALA A 374 -21.54 23.48 18.73
C ALA A 374 -21.36 22.83 20.11
N ALA A 375 -21.32 23.69 21.16
CA ALA A 375 -21.24 23.23 22.51
C ALA A 375 -22.51 22.40 22.77
N GLY A 376 -22.32 21.05 22.82
CA GLY A 376 -23.36 20.12 23.24
C GLY A 376 -23.49 20.07 24.76
#